data_e657b8356bf1d406103b1b7496ab142b
#
_entry.id   e657b8356bf1d406103b1b7496ab142b
#
_cell.length_a   1.000
_cell.length_b   1.000
_cell.length_c   1.000
_cell.angle_alpha   90.00
_cell.angle_beta   90.00
_cell.angle_gamma   90.00
#
_symmetry.space_group_name_H-M   'P 1'
#
loop_
_entity.id
_entity.type
_entity.pdbx_description
1 polymer ?
#
loop_
_entity_poly.entity_id
_entity_poly.type
_entity_poly.pdbx_seq_one_letter_code
_entity_poly.pdbx_strand_id
1 'polypeptide(L)'
;MNFRKASIFQRDTEKPEEQNDSGGMLAVWGSPGSGKTITAVKIAKMLSARKKNVILLLCDMAAPMLPCICPADALESNGSLAGVLAAARISESLIKHNLVTFKRNSCLAVLGLLERQNEYSTPPFTQKQVVELLDGLRQIAPYVIVDCGSYIANDILSAVALMEADSILRLANCDPKSVNYFASQLPLLDGPEWDMDKQYKVASNVKPYQAADHIGKVLGDTAFVLPYSQELEEQYLAGNLLADLTLKDSRPFRKELEKIVAEVF
;
A
#
# COMPACT_ATOMS: atom_id res chain seq x y z
N MET A 1 38.84 0.49 -9.15
CA MET A 1 37.77 0.66 -8.14
C MET A 1 36.57 -0.14 -8.60
N ASN A 2 36.35 -1.31 -7.99
CA ASN A 2 35.21 -2.19 -8.35
C ASN A 2 33.98 -1.71 -7.57
N PHE A 3 33.05 -1.05 -8.27
CA PHE A 3 31.73 -0.79 -7.73
C PHE A 3 30.98 -2.13 -7.67
N ARG A 4 30.86 -2.71 -6.50
CA ARG A 4 29.89 -3.79 -6.25
C ARG A 4 28.49 -3.18 -6.43
N LYS A 5 27.76 -3.65 -7.46
CA LYS A 5 26.32 -3.40 -7.60
C LYS A 5 25.65 -4.00 -6.37
N ALA A 6 25.30 -3.18 -5.40
CA ALA A 6 24.47 -3.61 -4.30
C ALA A 6 23.08 -3.96 -4.87
N SER A 7 22.65 -5.19 -4.72
CA SER A 7 21.26 -5.57 -4.96
C SER A 7 20.40 -4.88 -3.90
N ILE A 8 19.31 -4.24 -4.30
CA ILE A 8 18.37 -3.61 -3.37
C ILE A 8 17.78 -4.66 -2.42
N PHE A 9 17.57 -5.87 -2.93
CA PHE A 9 17.18 -7.03 -2.14
C PHE A 9 18.35 -8.02 -2.06
N GLN A 10 18.72 -8.45 -0.85
CA GLN A 10 19.72 -9.51 -0.66
C GLN A 10 19.15 -10.83 -1.19
N ARG A 11 19.90 -11.53 -2.05
CA ARG A 11 19.58 -12.91 -2.43
C ARG A 11 20.09 -13.83 -1.32
N ASP A 12 19.20 -14.39 -0.52
CA ASP A 12 19.53 -15.54 0.30
C ASP A 12 19.75 -16.75 -0.60
N THR A 13 20.92 -17.38 -0.50
CA THR A 13 21.35 -18.53 -1.30
C THR A 13 20.85 -19.88 -0.77
N GLU A 14 19.93 -19.90 0.18
CA GLU A 14 19.27 -21.12 0.61
C GLU A 14 18.02 -21.33 -0.25
N LYS A 15 17.96 -22.45 -1.00
CA LYS A 15 16.77 -22.87 -1.72
C LYS A 15 15.67 -23.19 -0.71
N PRO A 16 14.60 -22.41 -0.61
CA PRO A 16 13.38 -22.84 0.03
C PRO A 16 12.62 -23.74 -0.95
N GLU A 17 11.91 -24.71 -0.40
CA GLU A 17 10.92 -25.50 -1.12
C GLU A 17 9.97 -24.57 -1.91
N GLU A 18 9.75 -24.90 -3.19
CA GLU A 18 8.86 -24.19 -4.10
C GLU A 18 7.40 -24.30 -3.58
N GLN A 19 7.02 -23.44 -2.66
CA GLN A 19 5.64 -23.04 -2.57
C GLN A 19 5.38 -22.14 -3.78
N ASN A 20 4.31 -22.39 -4.52
CA ASN A 20 3.82 -21.59 -5.64
C ASN A 20 3.47 -20.17 -5.16
N ASP A 21 4.47 -19.34 -5.02
CA ASP A 21 4.40 -18.00 -4.47
C ASP A 21 4.43 -17.03 -5.66
N SER A 22 3.28 -16.87 -6.29
CA SER A 22 3.17 -16.13 -7.55
C SER A 22 3.42 -14.62 -7.40
N GLY A 23 3.38 -14.11 -6.17
CA GLY A 23 3.43 -12.68 -5.96
C GLY A 23 2.21 -11.97 -6.55
N GLY A 24 2.29 -10.64 -6.69
CA GLY A 24 1.24 -9.83 -7.33
C GLY A 24 1.25 -8.40 -6.87
N MET A 25 0.39 -7.58 -7.50
CA MET A 25 0.15 -6.20 -7.12
C MET A 25 -1.19 -6.08 -6.42
N LEU A 26 -1.17 -5.61 -5.17
CA LEU A 26 -2.34 -5.33 -4.37
C LEU A 26 -2.53 -3.81 -4.25
N ALA A 27 -3.65 -3.28 -4.71
CA ALA A 27 -4.05 -1.91 -4.45
C ALA A 27 -4.95 -1.82 -3.22
N VAL A 28 -4.66 -0.86 -2.33
CA VAL A 28 -5.45 -0.59 -1.12
C VAL A 28 -6.07 0.81 -1.25
N TRP A 29 -7.38 0.90 -1.39
CA TRP A 29 -8.09 2.16 -1.51
C TRP A 29 -9.33 2.18 -0.62
N GLY A 30 -9.97 3.34 -0.50
CA GLY A 30 -11.18 3.44 0.29
C GLY A 30 -11.44 4.85 0.80
N SER A 31 -12.45 4.96 1.66
CA SER A 31 -12.86 6.25 2.21
C SER A 31 -11.76 6.94 3.02
N PRO A 32 -11.76 8.28 3.09
CA PRO A 32 -10.83 9.01 3.93
C PRO A 32 -10.87 8.53 5.39
N GLY A 33 -9.70 8.28 5.98
CA GLY A 33 -9.58 7.80 7.35
C GLY A 33 -9.92 6.33 7.57
N SER A 34 -10.10 5.53 6.51
CA SER A 34 -10.42 4.09 6.63
C SER A 34 -9.21 3.19 6.96
N GLY A 35 -8.04 3.75 7.23
CA GLY A 35 -6.86 2.96 7.58
C GLY A 35 -6.15 2.31 6.40
N LYS A 36 -6.30 2.85 5.18
CA LYS A 36 -5.60 2.36 3.97
C LYS A 36 -4.11 2.20 4.19
N THR A 37 -3.42 3.29 4.55
CA THR A 37 -1.98 3.29 4.79
C THR A 37 -1.57 2.32 5.89
N ILE A 38 -2.32 2.26 6.99
CA ILE A 38 -2.07 1.31 8.08
C ILE A 38 -2.13 -0.13 7.54
N THR A 39 -3.18 -0.45 6.79
CA THR A 39 -3.37 -1.79 6.21
C THR A 39 -2.29 -2.13 5.20
N ALA A 40 -1.99 -1.22 4.26
CA ALA A 40 -0.94 -1.40 3.25
C ALA A 40 0.44 -1.64 3.88
N VAL A 41 0.82 -0.80 4.86
CA VAL A 41 2.10 -0.94 5.59
C VAL A 41 2.17 -2.26 6.36
N LYS A 42 1.08 -2.66 7.04
CA LYS A 42 1.07 -3.91 7.82
C LYS A 42 1.11 -5.16 6.94
N ILE A 43 0.47 -5.14 5.76
CA ILE A 43 0.60 -6.20 4.75
C ILE A 43 2.06 -6.27 4.26
N ALA A 44 2.63 -5.15 3.83
CA ALA A 44 4.00 -5.08 3.35
C ALA A 44 5.00 -5.58 4.41
N LYS A 45 4.82 -5.18 5.67
CA LYS A 45 5.61 -5.65 6.79
C LYS A 45 5.46 -7.16 7.01
N MET A 46 4.24 -7.69 6.97
CA MET A 46 3.97 -9.11 7.17
C MET A 46 4.67 -9.97 6.10
N LEU A 47 4.57 -9.58 4.84
CA LEU A 47 5.24 -10.25 3.73
C LEU A 47 6.77 -10.19 3.87
N SER A 48 7.32 -9.01 4.15
CA SER A 48 8.77 -8.85 4.32
C SER A 48 9.33 -9.62 5.54
N ALA A 49 8.55 -9.78 6.61
CA ALA A 49 8.90 -10.62 7.74
C ALA A 49 8.96 -12.12 7.37
N ARG A 50 8.21 -12.53 6.34
CA ARG A 50 8.26 -13.88 5.73
C ARG A 50 9.37 -13.99 4.66
N LYS A 51 10.31 -13.06 4.61
CA LYS A 51 11.42 -12.99 3.65
C LYS A 51 10.99 -12.83 2.19
N LYS A 52 9.80 -12.28 1.96
CA LYS A 52 9.34 -11.91 0.62
C LYS A 52 9.83 -10.51 0.27
N ASN A 53 10.33 -10.31 -0.94
CA ASN A 53 10.71 -8.99 -1.42
C ASN A 53 9.47 -8.18 -1.78
N VAL A 54 9.28 -7.05 -1.11
CA VAL A 54 8.07 -6.22 -1.19
C VAL A 54 8.46 -4.79 -1.53
N ILE A 55 7.71 -4.18 -2.44
CA ILE A 55 7.73 -2.73 -2.62
C ILE A 55 6.36 -2.17 -2.19
N LEU A 56 6.39 -1.16 -1.34
CA LEU A 56 5.22 -0.37 -0.96
C LEU A 56 5.26 0.97 -1.70
N LEU A 57 4.28 1.22 -2.57
CA LEU A 57 4.08 2.50 -3.25
C LEU A 57 3.05 3.33 -2.46
N LEU A 58 3.42 4.55 -2.08
CA LEU A 58 2.58 5.52 -1.38
C LEU A 58 2.11 6.59 -2.36
N CYS A 59 0.83 6.59 -2.68
CA CYS A 59 0.25 7.45 -3.72
C CYS A 59 -0.31 8.78 -3.19
N ASP A 60 -0.30 9.04 -1.88
CA ASP A 60 -0.79 10.31 -1.35
C ASP A 60 0.15 11.46 -1.74
N MET A 61 -0.28 12.24 -2.75
CA MET A 61 0.48 13.38 -3.27
C MET A 61 0.25 14.66 -2.46
N ALA A 62 -0.80 14.71 -1.63
CA ALA A 62 -1.12 15.88 -0.82
C ALA A 62 -0.39 15.86 0.53
N ALA A 63 -0.28 14.69 1.14
CA ALA A 63 0.38 14.50 2.43
C ALA A 63 1.37 13.33 2.38
N PRO A 64 2.70 13.58 2.38
CA PRO A 64 3.69 12.53 2.38
C PRO A 64 3.52 11.57 3.56
N MET A 65 3.27 10.30 3.28
CA MET A 65 2.99 9.29 4.31
C MET A 65 4.26 8.61 4.86
N LEU A 66 5.42 8.79 4.22
CA LEU A 66 6.67 8.16 4.66
C LEU A 66 7.03 8.48 6.12
N PRO A 67 6.87 9.72 6.64
CA PRO A 67 7.13 10.03 8.04
C PRO A 67 6.19 9.33 9.04
N CYS A 68 5.03 8.85 8.58
CA CYS A 68 4.09 8.06 9.41
C CYS A 68 4.48 6.59 9.50
N ILE A 69 5.36 6.12 8.61
CA ILE A 69 5.74 4.71 8.51
C ILE A 69 6.87 4.39 9.48
N CYS A 70 7.93 5.22 9.50
CA CYS A 70 9.08 4.99 10.35
C CYS A 70 9.81 6.31 10.64
N PRO A 71 10.57 6.35 11.74
CA PRO A 71 11.48 7.45 12.03
C PRO A 71 12.56 7.61 10.95
N ALA A 72 12.98 8.87 10.70
CA ALA A 72 13.95 9.19 9.65
C ALA A 72 15.32 8.49 9.82
N ASP A 73 15.73 8.22 11.05
CA ASP A 73 16.98 7.53 11.36
C ASP A 73 16.97 6.02 11.02
N ALA A 74 15.80 5.46 10.76
CA ALA A 74 15.62 4.08 10.29
C ALA A 74 15.87 3.91 8.80
N LEU A 75 15.94 5.00 8.03
CA LEU A 75 16.13 5.00 6.58
C LEU A 75 17.61 4.83 6.21
N GLU A 76 17.87 4.14 5.09
CA GLU A 76 19.21 4.00 4.48
C GLU A 76 19.38 4.88 3.24
N SER A 77 18.29 5.30 2.62
CA SER A 77 18.29 6.09 1.38
C SER A 77 17.23 7.19 1.44
N ASN A 78 17.43 8.23 0.63
CA ASN A 78 16.55 9.40 0.55
C ASN A 78 15.92 9.53 -0.85
N GLY A 79 15.60 8.40 -1.47
CA GLY A 79 14.89 8.37 -2.74
C GLY A 79 13.46 8.91 -2.64
N SER A 80 12.91 9.39 -3.76
CA SER A 80 11.58 10.00 -3.78
C SER A 80 10.79 9.61 -5.03
N LEU A 81 9.49 9.40 -4.85
CA LEU A 81 8.54 9.26 -5.94
C LEU A 81 8.57 10.48 -6.88
N ALA A 82 8.77 11.69 -6.34
CA ALA A 82 8.92 12.91 -7.15
C ALA A 82 10.09 12.80 -8.13
N GLY A 83 11.21 12.21 -7.71
CA GLY A 83 12.37 11.99 -8.59
C GLY A 83 12.08 11.01 -9.73
N VAL A 84 11.21 10.04 -9.52
CA VAL A 84 10.78 9.09 -10.56
C VAL A 84 9.81 9.75 -11.54
N LEU A 85 8.78 10.42 -11.03
CA LEU A 85 7.71 11.02 -11.84
C LEU A 85 8.20 12.25 -12.65
N ALA A 86 9.27 12.90 -12.23
CA ALA A 86 9.88 14.01 -12.96
C ALA A 86 10.59 13.57 -14.25
N ALA A 87 10.88 12.29 -14.43
CA ALA A 87 11.59 11.78 -15.58
C ALA A 87 10.67 11.61 -16.81
N ALA A 88 11.16 11.96 -17.98
CA ALA A 88 10.43 11.77 -19.24
C ALA A 88 10.20 10.28 -19.58
N ARG A 89 11.03 9.38 -19.07
CA ARG A 89 10.92 7.92 -19.18
C ARG A 89 11.27 7.28 -17.85
N ILE A 90 10.47 6.36 -17.42
CA ILE A 90 10.69 5.62 -16.17
C ILE A 90 11.40 4.30 -16.49
N SER A 91 12.52 4.05 -15.82
CA SER A 91 13.29 2.82 -15.96
C SER A 91 13.48 2.14 -14.61
N GLU A 92 13.72 0.83 -14.62
CA GLU A 92 14.03 0.10 -13.37
C GLU A 92 15.20 0.73 -12.59
N SER A 93 16.26 1.17 -13.29
CA SER A 93 17.41 1.79 -12.65
C SER A 93 17.04 3.09 -11.94
N LEU A 94 16.16 3.90 -12.54
CA LEU A 94 15.64 5.13 -11.93
C LEU A 94 14.78 4.80 -10.70
N ILE A 95 13.87 3.82 -10.81
CA ILE A 95 13.06 3.38 -9.69
C ILE A 95 13.95 2.89 -8.55
N LYS A 96 14.89 1.98 -8.82
CA LYS A 96 15.83 1.43 -7.82
C LYS A 96 16.64 2.51 -7.11
N HIS A 97 17.03 3.57 -7.82
CA HIS A 97 17.76 4.70 -7.23
C HIS A 97 16.89 5.52 -6.28
N ASN A 98 15.58 5.55 -6.51
CA ASN A 98 14.62 6.33 -5.73
C ASN A 98 13.86 5.53 -4.67
N LEU A 99 14.10 4.22 -4.56
CA LEU A 99 13.52 3.42 -3.49
C LEU A 99 14.15 3.78 -2.13
N VAL A 100 13.30 3.92 -1.13
CA VAL A 100 13.70 4.07 0.26
C VAL A 100 13.82 2.69 0.89
N THR A 101 14.98 2.40 1.45
CA THR A 101 15.30 1.13 2.11
C THR A 101 15.51 1.31 3.60
N PHE A 102 15.47 0.22 4.37
CA PHE A 102 15.47 0.24 5.83
C PHE A 102 16.62 -0.58 6.39
N LYS A 103 17.34 -0.03 7.37
CA LYS A 103 18.50 -0.67 8.06
C LYS A 103 18.21 -2.05 8.63
N ARG A 104 16.96 -2.32 9.04
CA ARG A 104 16.58 -3.55 9.73
C ARG A 104 15.61 -4.44 8.93
N ASN A 105 15.28 -4.08 7.70
CA ASN A 105 14.36 -4.86 6.86
C ASN A 105 14.78 -4.78 5.39
N SER A 106 15.70 -5.64 4.99
CA SER A 106 16.24 -5.68 3.63
C SER A 106 15.25 -6.23 2.57
N CYS A 107 14.13 -6.82 3.00
CA CYS A 107 13.10 -7.34 2.11
C CYS A 107 11.97 -6.33 1.83
N LEU A 108 12.03 -5.13 2.43
CA LEU A 108 11.05 -4.07 2.22
C LEU A 108 11.73 -2.83 1.63
N ALA A 109 11.15 -2.32 0.54
CA ALA A 109 11.46 -1.00 0.02
C ALA A 109 10.17 -0.19 -0.12
N VAL A 110 10.28 1.14 0.00
CA VAL A 110 9.13 2.05 -0.12
C VAL A 110 9.43 3.09 -1.18
N LEU A 111 8.44 3.44 -1.97
CA LEU A 111 8.47 4.57 -2.88
C LEU A 111 7.33 5.52 -2.52
N GLY A 112 7.65 6.75 -2.20
CA GLY A 112 6.67 7.77 -1.81
C GLY A 112 7.29 9.16 -1.86
N LEU A 113 6.49 10.16 -1.57
CA LEU A 113 6.99 11.53 -1.40
C LEU A 113 7.75 11.66 -0.08
N LEU A 114 8.83 12.44 -0.09
CA LEU A 114 9.55 12.82 1.12
C LEU A 114 8.81 13.93 1.87
N GLU A 115 9.18 14.13 3.12
CA GLU A 115 8.72 15.27 3.93
C GLU A 115 8.88 16.60 3.17
N ARG A 116 7.86 17.45 3.22
CA ARG A 116 7.77 18.76 2.54
C ARG A 116 7.60 18.70 1.01
N GLN A 117 7.49 17.50 0.42
CA GLN A 117 7.06 17.36 -0.97
C GLN A 117 5.52 17.27 -1.04
N ASN A 118 4.96 17.57 -2.21
CA ASN A 118 3.52 17.46 -2.52
C ASN A 118 3.35 17.34 -4.04
N GLU A 119 2.12 17.41 -4.53
CA GLU A 119 1.80 17.31 -5.96
C GLU A 119 2.55 18.34 -6.83
N TYR A 120 2.91 19.49 -6.29
CA TYR A 120 3.70 20.50 -7.00
C TYR A 120 5.20 20.22 -7.00
N SER A 121 5.65 19.19 -6.30
CA SER A 121 7.06 18.77 -6.31
C SER A 121 7.43 17.97 -7.56
N THR A 122 6.44 17.64 -8.38
CA THR A 122 6.59 16.94 -9.65
C THR A 122 6.03 17.79 -10.79
N PRO A 123 6.61 17.73 -12.00
CA PRO A 123 5.90 18.20 -13.19
C PRO A 123 4.66 17.33 -13.41
N PRO A 124 3.67 17.80 -14.20
CA PRO A 124 2.56 16.97 -14.64
C PRO A 124 3.07 15.68 -15.29
N PHE A 125 2.52 14.55 -14.91
CA PHE A 125 2.87 13.24 -15.44
C PHE A 125 1.64 12.57 -16.09
N THR A 126 1.90 11.63 -16.97
CA THR A 126 0.88 10.98 -17.81
C THR A 126 0.50 9.59 -17.27
N GLN A 127 -0.67 9.10 -17.66
CA GLN A 127 -1.07 7.70 -17.41
C GLN A 127 -0.01 6.71 -17.87
N LYS A 128 0.59 6.93 -19.04
CA LYS A 128 1.66 6.08 -19.58
C LYS A 128 2.87 5.98 -18.64
N GLN A 129 3.29 7.09 -18.05
CA GLN A 129 4.39 7.08 -17.07
C GLN A 129 4.01 6.30 -15.82
N VAL A 130 2.76 6.37 -15.38
CA VAL A 130 2.31 5.56 -14.23
C VAL A 130 2.32 4.06 -14.58
N VAL A 131 1.86 3.66 -15.76
CA VAL A 131 1.97 2.26 -16.22
C VAL A 131 3.44 1.81 -16.25
N GLU A 132 4.34 2.61 -16.85
CA GLU A 132 5.80 2.33 -16.85
C GLU A 132 6.36 2.18 -15.42
N LEU A 133 5.88 2.98 -14.48
CA LEU A 133 6.26 2.87 -13.06
C LEU A 133 5.79 1.53 -12.47
N LEU A 134 4.50 1.20 -12.61
CA LEU A 134 3.93 -0.02 -12.03
C LEU A 134 4.57 -1.28 -12.62
N ASP A 135 4.79 -1.33 -13.93
CA ASP A 135 5.51 -2.40 -14.60
C ASP A 135 6.94 -2.54 -14.06
N GLY A 136 7.63 -1.42 -13.91
CA GLY A 136 8.98 -1.41 -13.34
C GLY A 136 9.00 -1.91 -11.88
N LEU A 137 8.01 -1.58 -11.06
CA LEU A 137 7.90 -2.10 -9.70
C LEU A 137 7.70 -3.62 -9.68
N ARG A 138 6.83 -4.17 -10.56
CA ARG A 138 6.61 -5.62 -10.72
C ARG A 138 7.88 -6.37 -11.15
N GLN A 139 8.74 -5.74 -11.96
CA GLN A 139 10.02 -6.33 -12.37
C GLN A 139 11.07 -6.35 -11.24
N ILE A 140 10.96 -5.41 -10.29
CA ILE A 140 11.92 -5.28 -9.18
C ILE A 140 11.57 -6.21 -8.02
N ALA A 141 10.27 -6.37 -7.71
CA ALA A 141 9.83 -7.18 -6.58
C ALA A 141 8.58 -8.02 -6.96
N PRO A 142 8.50 -9.28 -6.47
CA PRO A 142 7.33 -10.12 -6.70
C PRO A 142 6.07 -9.61 -6.02
N TYR A 143 6.19 -8.85 -4.93
CA TYR A 143 5.05 -8.27 -4.21
C TYR A 143 5.09 -6.75 -4.30
N VAL A 144 4.03 -6.16 -4.85
CA VAL A 144 3.84 -4.71 -4.91
C VAL A 144 2.56 -4.35 -4.17
N ILE A 145 2.66 -3.53 -3.14
CA ILE A 145 1.52 -3.01 -2.40
C ILE A 145 1.37 -1.54 -2.75
N VAL A 146 0.19 -1.12 -3.17
CA VAL A 146 -0.08 0.27 -3.53
C VAL A 146 -1.07 0.88 -2.54
N ASP A 147 -0.63 1.85 -1.75
CA ASP A 147 -1.46 2.66 -0.87
C ASP A 147 -2.05 3.82 -1.66
N CYS A 148 -3.28 3.65 -2.15
CA CYS A 148 -3.95 4.61 -3.01
C CYS A 148 -4.53 5.80 -2.23
N GLY A 149 -4.57 6.96 -2.87
CA GLY A 149 -5.32 8.12 -2.40
C GLY A 149 -6.82 7.83 -2.30
N SER A 150 -7.57 8.77 -1.69
CA SER A 150 -9.03 8.68 -1.64
C SER A 150 -9.73 9.44 -2.77
N TYR A 151 -9.03 10.31 -3.50
CA TYR A 151 -9.61 11.18 -4.51
C TYR A 151 -9.28 10.69 -5.93
N ILE A 152 -9.86 9.53 -6.29
CA ILE A 152 -9.50 8.78 -7.50
C ILE A 152 -9.69 9.59 -8.79
N ALA A 153 -10.76 10.40 -8.88
CA ALA A 153 -11.09 11.14 -10.12
C ALA A 153 -9.98 12.11 -10.60
N ASN A 154 -9.14 12.61 -9.67
CA ASN A 154 -8.05 13.54 -9.99
C ASN A 154 -6.68 13.00 -9.59
N ASP A 155 -6.60 11.75 -9.23
CA ASP A 155 -5.37 11.06 -8.85
C ASP A 155 -5.05 9.97 -9.89
N ILE A 156 -4.35 10.37 -10.95
CA ILE A 156 -3.93 9.46 -12.03
C ILE A 156 -3.11 8.28 -11.47
N LEU A 157 -2.28 8.50 -10.46
CA LEU A 157 -1.44 7.45 -9.88
C LEU A 157 -2.30 6.35 -9.23
N SER A 158 -3.23 6.74 -8.37
CA SER A 158 -4.15 5.79 -7.74
C SER A 158 -5.14 5.18 -8.73
N ALA A 159 -5.66 5.95 -9.68
CA ALA A 159 -6.60 5.46 -10.69
C ALA A 159 -5.96 4.34 -11.53
N VAL A 160 -4.76 4.56 -12.06
CA VAL A 160 -4.04 3.56 -12.86
C VAL A 160 -3.65 2.35 -11.99
N ALA A 161 -3.25 2.57 -10.74
CA ALA A 161 -2.94 1.46 -9.83
C ALA A 161 -4.15 0.55 -9.58
N LEU A 162 -5.36 1.11 -9.48
CA LEU A 162 -6.59 0.31 -9.35
C LEU A 162 -6.91 -0.47 -10.63
N MET A 163 -6.64 0.08 -11.82
CA MET A 163 -6.84 -0.63 -13.08
C MET A 163 -5.85 -1.79 -13.25
N GLU A 164 -4.57 -1.56 -12.93
CA GLU A 164 -3.46 -2.49 -13.16
C GLU A 164 -3.27 -3.52 -12.04
N ALA A 165 -3.84 -3.33 -10.84
CA ALA A 165 -3.66 -4.26 -9.72
C ALA A 165 -4.30 -5.62 -9.99
N ASP A 166 -3.69 -6.70 -9.48
CA ASP A 166 -4.21 -8.07 -9.57
C ASP A 166 -5.35 -8.29 -8.56
N SER A 167 -5.28 -7.61 -7.41
CA SER A 167 -6.29 -7.62 -6.34
C SER A 167 -6.46 -6.22 -5.75
N ILE A 168 -7.65 -5.91 -5.28
CA ILE A 168 -7.96 -4.61 -4.67
C ILE A 168 -8.63 -4.82 -3.31
N LEU A 169 -8.10 -4.18 -2.26
CA LEU A 169 -8.80 -4.03 -0.99
C LEU A 169 -9.53 -2.69 -0.95
N ARG A 170 -10.85 -2.74 -0.85
CA ARG A 170 -11.72 -1.58 -0.74
C ARG A 170 -12.15 -1.39 0.72
N LEU A 171 -11.54 -0.45 1.43
CA LEU A 171 -11.73 -0.21 2.85
C LEU A 171 -12.81 0.84 3.12
N ALA A 172 -13.74 0.51 3.99
CA ALA A 172 -14.79 1.40 4.47
C ALA A 172 -14.85 1.43 6.00
N ASN A 173 -14.89 2.63 6.61
CA ASN A 173 -15.29 2.74 8.00
C ASN A 173 -16.79 2.47 8.17
N CYS A 174 -17.17 2.00 9.36
CA CYS A 174 -18.58 1.81 9.73
C CYS A 174 -19.23 3.14 10.15
N ASP A 175 -19.25 4.13 9.23
CA ASP A 175 -19.80 5.46 9.47
C ASP A 175 -20.53 6.02 8.22
N PRO A 176 -21.43 7.02 8.40
CA PRO A 176 -22.15 7.64 7.28
C PRO A 176 -21.24 8.36 6.27
N LYS A 177 -20.06 8.83 6.69
CA LYS A 177 -19.10 9.51 5.80
C LYS A 177 -18.55 8.54 4.76
N SER A 178 -18.20 7.32 5.18
CA SER A 178 -17.74 6.27 4.26
C SER A 178 -18.83 5.83 3.30
N VAL A 179 -20.06 5.71 3.77
CA VAL A 179 -21.22 5.40 2.93
C VAL A 179 -21.40 6.46 1.84
N ASN A 180 -21.44 7.74 2.22
CA ASN A 180 -21.58 8.85 1.27
C ASN A 180 -20.40 8.95 0.30
N TYR A 181 -19.18 8.68 0.79
CA TYR A 181 -17.99 8.63 -0.06
C TYR A 181 -18.18 7.61 -1.18
N PHE A 182 -18.51 6.37 -0.85
CA PHE A 182 -18.68 5.33 -1.88
C PHE A 182 -19.87 5.60 -2.79
N ALA A 183 -20.99 6.13 -2.28
CA ALA A 183 -22.11 6.53 -3.10
C ALA A 183 -21.73 7.59 -4.15
N SER A 184 -20.77 8.45 -3.86
CA SER A 184 -20.29 9.49 -4.77
C SER A 184 -19.13 9.03 -5.68
N GLN A 185 -18.26 8.11 -5.21
CA GLN A 185 -17.08 7.71 -5.96
C GLN A 185 -17.32 6.50 -6.87
N LEU A 186 -18.13 5.53 -6.46
CA LEU A 186 -18.37 4.32 -7.27
C LEU A 186 -18.94 4.61 -8.67
N PRO A 187 -19.84 5.58 -8.89
CA PRO A 187 -20.28 5.94 -10.24
C PRO A 187 -19.19 6.46 -11.16
N LEU A 188 -18.05 6.93 -10.62
CA LEU A 188 -16.88 7.36 -11.39
C LEU A 188 -16.01 6.18 -11.84
N LEU A 189 -16.22 5.02 -11.25
CA LEU A 189 -15.51 3.77 -11.51
C LEU A 189 -16.42 2.77 -12.26
N ASP A 190 -17.34 3.29 -13.06
CA ASP A 190 -18.27 2.51 -13.87
C ASP A 190 -17.78 2.49 -15.33
N GLY A 191 -17.01 1.45 -15.67
CA GLY A 191 -16.43 1.26 -16.99
C GLY A 191 -15.74 -0.10 -17.09
N PRO A 192 -15.52 -0.61 -18.31
CA PRO A 192 -14.88 -1.92 -18.52
C PRO A 192 -13.43 -2.00 -18.02
N GLU A 193 -12.79 -0.85 -17.83
CA GLU A 193 -11.45 -0.73 -17.26
C GLU A 193 -11.40 -1.01 -15.74
N TRP A 194 -12.57 -0.94 -15.06
CA TRP A 194 -12.71 -1.17 -13.63
C TRP A 194 -13.23 -2.57 -13.37
N ASP A 195 -12.32 -3.53 -13.21
CA ASP A 195 -12.68 -4.90 -12.87
C ASP A 195 -13.16 -4.98 -11.41
N MET A 196 -14.47 -5.12 -11.23
CA MET A 196 -15.08 -5.19 -9.90
C MET A 196 -14.89 -6.55 -9.23
N ASP A 197 -14.61 -7.62 -9.97
CA ASP A 197 -14.49 -8.99 -9.45
C ASP A 197 -13.19 -9.18 -8.65
N LYS A 198 -12.17 -8.37 -8.93
CA LYS A 198 -10.91 -8.37 -8.18
C LYS A 198 -10.96 -7.56 -6.89
N GLN A 199 -12.13 -7.00 -6.51
CA GLN A 199 -12.28 -6.12 -5.35
C GLN A 199 -12.82 -6.86 -4.13
N TYR A 200 -12.01 -6.91 -3.08
CA TYR A 200 -12.41 -7.38 -1.75
C TYR A 200 -12.91 -6.21 -0.90
N LYS A 201 -14.17 -6.25 -0.49
CA LYS A 201 -14.77 -5.23 0.38
C LYS A 201 -14.39 -5.50 1.82
N VAL A 202 -13.88 -4.49 2.51
CA VAL A 202 -13.35 -4.59 3.87
C VAL A 202 -14.04 -3.58 4.77
N ALA A 203 -14.75 -4.05 5.80
CA ALA A 203 -15.15 -3.20 6.91
C ALA A 203 -13.92 -2.93 7.77
N SER A 204 -13.50 -1.68 7.88
CA SER A 204 -12.22 -1.31 8.49
C SER A 204 -12.42 -0.46 9.75
N ASN A 205 -11.44 -0.53 10.65
CA ASN A 205 -11.43 0.24 11.90
C ASN A 205 -12.69 0.02 12.75
N VAL A 206 -13.19 -1.22 12.76
CA VAL A 206 -14.46 -1.57 13.39
C VAL A 206 -14.29 -1.61 14.91
N LYS A 207 -14.99 -0.71 15.60
CA LYS A 207 -15.00 -0.62 17.07
C LYS A 207 -16.03 -1.60 17.66
N PRO A 208 -15.85 -2.04 18.93
CA PRO A 208 -16.73 -3.07 19.54
C PRO A 208 -18.22 -2.70 19.57
N TYR A 209 -18.56 -1.40 19.54
CA TYR A 209 -19.95 -0.92 19.56
C TYR A 209 -20.51 -0.62 18.16
N GLN A 210 -19.75 -0.87 17.12
CA GLN A 210 -20.19 -0.67 15.73
C GLN A 210 -20.64 -2.01 15.14
N ALA A 211 -21.80 -2.01 14.49
CA ALA A 211 -22.30 -3.18 13.78
C ALA A 211 -21.70 -3.20 12.37
N ALA A 212 -20.70 -4.04 12.15
CA ALA A 212 -20.10 -4.24 10.83
C ALA A 212 -21.16 -4.65 9.76
N ASP A 213 -22.20 -5.36 10.17
CA ASP A 213 -23.32 -5.78 9.31
C ASP A 213 -24.06 -4.62 8.65
N HIS A 214 -24.09 -3.44 9.27
CA HIS A 214 -24.71 -2.25 8.68
C HIS A 214 -23.94 -1.77 7.44
N ILE A 215 -22.61 -1.87 7.47
CA ILE A 215 -21.78 -1.55 6.30
C ILE A 215 -21.95 -2.61 5.21
N GLY A 216 -22.03 -3.88 5.58
CA GLY A 216 -22.32 -4.96 4.64
C GLY A 216 -23.63 -4.76 3.89
N LYS A 217 -24.68 -4.24 4.53
CA LYS A 217 -25.97 -3.92 3.89
C LYS A 217 -25.87 -2.78 2.87
N VAL A 218 -24.95 -1.82 3.06
CA VAL A 218 -24.81 -0.63 2.19
C VAL A 218 -23.80 -0.86 1.08
N LEU A 219 -22.68 -1.51 1.38
CA LEU A 219 -21.61 -1.78 0.40
C LEU A 219 -21.73 -3.15 -0.27
N GLY A 220 -22.74 -3.95 0.09
CA GLY A 220 -22.82 -5.38 -0.20
C GLY A 220 -21.92 -6.19 0.73
N ASP A 221 -21.98 -7.52 0.63
CA ASP A 221 -21.24 -8.42 1.52
C ASP A 221 -19.76 -8.04 1.64
N THR A 222 -19.28 -7.95 2.89
CA THR A 222 -17.87 -7.70 3.18
C THR A 222 -17.10 -9.01 3.26
N ALA A 223 -15.97 -9.06 2.56
CA ALA A 223 -15.09 -10.23 2.60
C ALA A 223 -14.31 -10.32 3.92
N PHE A 224 -13.91 -9.17 4.47
CA PHE A 224 -13.09 -9.09 5.67
C PHE A 224 -13.55 -7.99 6.63
N VAL A 225 -13.22 -8.16 7.92
CA VAL A 225 -13.50 -7.19 8.97
C VAL A 225 -12.22 -6.90 9.75
N LEU A 226 -11.63 -5.73 9.53
CA LEU A 226 -10.46 -5.26 10.27
C LEU A 226 -10.92 -4.50 11.54
N PRO A 227 -10.73 -5.08 12.73
CA PRO A 227 -11.11 -4.43 13.97
C PRO A 227 -10.19 -3.25 14.28
N TYR A 228 -10.72 -2.27 15.01
CA TYR A 228 -9.93 -1.21 15.62
C TYR A 228 -8.88 -1.80 16.56
N SER A 229 -7.70 -1.21 16.60
CA SER A 229 -6.66 -1.50 17.58
C SER A 229 -6.02 -0.20 18.04
N GLN A 230 -5.95 -0.02 19.36
CA GLN A 230 -5.29 1.12 19.98
C GLN A 230 -3.78 1.12 19.68
N GLU A 231 -3.15 -0.07 19.68
CA GLU A 231 -1.71 -0.19 19.35
C GLU A 231 -1.41 0.35 17.94
N LEU A 232 -2.30 0.10 16.96
CA LEU A 232 -2.14 0.65 15.61
C LEU A 232 -2.28 2.17 15.57
N GLU A 233 -3.25 2.71 16.29
CA GLU A 233 -3.43 4.16 16.40
C GLU A 233 -2.23 4.83 17.05
N GLU A 234 -1.72 4.26 18.14
CA GLU A 234 -0.50 4.75 18.82
C GLU A 234 0.73 4.69 17.91
N GLN A 235 0.93 3.61 17.15
CA GLN A 235 2.01 3.50 16.19
C GLN A 235 1.90 4.53 15.06
N TYR A 236 0.68 4.78 14.57
CA TYR A 236 0.44 5.82 13.56
C TYR A 236 0.77 7.21 14.10
N LEU A 237 0.27 7.56 15.28
CA LEU A 237 0.54 8.86 15.93
C LEU A 237 2.02 9.05 16.26
N ALA A 238 2.73 7.96 16.56
CA ALA A 238 4.17 7.99 16.81
C ALA A 238 5.03 7.99 15.53
N GLY A 239 4.45 7.95 14.32
CA GLY A 239 5.21 7.83 13.07
C GLY A 239 6.02 6.53 12.99
N ASN A 240 5.49 5.41 13.47
CA ASN A 240 6.21 4.14 13.59
C ASN A 240 5.35 2.93 13.20
N LEU A 241 4.67 3.00 12.07
CA LEU A 241 3.80 1.91 11.58
C LEU A 241 4.57 0.61 11.25
N LEU A 242 5.88 0.68 11.03
CA LEU A 242 6.70 -0.52 10.83
C LEU A 242 7.04 -1.25 12.15
N ALA A 243 6.67 -0.73 13.30
CA ALA A 243 6.81 -1.46 14.56
C ALA A 243 5.99 -2.75 14.59
N ASP A 244 6.43 -3.73 15.40
CA ASP A 244 5.68 -4.98 15.59
C ASP A 244 4.40 -4.72 16.38
N LEU A 245 3.37 -5.52 16.10
CA LEU A 245 2.15 -5.54 16.88
C LEU A 245 2.31 -6.59 17.99
N THR A 246 2.39 -6.15 19.24
CA THR A 246 2.73 -7.00 20.40
C THR A 246 1.59 -7.11 21.40
N LEU A 247 0.69 -6.14 21.44
CA LEU A 247 -0.37 -6.07 22.42
C LEU A 247 -1.54 -7.03 22.10
N LYS A 248 -2.35 -7.28 23.12
CA LYS A 248 -3.50 -8.21 23.00
C LYS A 248 -4.61 -7.63 22.12
N ASP A 249 -4.80 -6.32 22.14
CA ASP A 249 -5.84 -5.63 21.37
C ASP A 249 -5.62 -5.71 19.86
N SER A 250 -4.36 -5.82 19.40
CA SER A 250 -4.02 -5.95 17.98
C SER A 250 -4.09 -7.39 17.44
N ARG A 251 -4.23 -8.39 18.30
CA ARG A 251 -4.29 -9.81 17.87
C ARG A 251 -5.43 -10.10 16.87
N PRO A 252 -6.68 -9.62 17.09
CA PRO A 252 -7.75 -9.82 16.10
C PRO A 252 -7.44 -9.19 14.75
N PHE A 253 -6.87 -8.00 14.73
CA PHE A 253 -6.42 -7.32 13.50
C PHE A 253 -5.36 -8.16 12.77
N ARG A 254 -4.32 -8.65 13.48
CA ARG A 254 -3.28 -9.49 12.86
C ARG A 254 -3.84 -10.76 12.24
N LYS A 255 -4.76 -11.43 12.96
CA LYS A 255 -5.40 -12.66 12.47
C LYS A 255 -6.21 -12.40 11.20
N GLU A 256 -6.92 -11.27 11.12
CA GLU A 256 -7.68 -10.93 9.93
C GLU A 256 -6.75 -10.53 8.76
N LEU A 257 -5.66 -9.81 9.06
CA LEU A 257 -4.65 -9.47 8.07
C LEU A 257 -3.98 -10.71 7.47
N GLU A 258 -3.73 -11.76 8.28
CA GLU A 258 -3.21 -13.05 7.80
C GLU A 258 -4.16 -13.73 6.81
N LYS A 259 -5.48 -13.66 7.04
CA LYS A 259 -6.48 -14.17 6.10
C LYS A 259 -6.49 -13.37 4.80
N ILE A 260 -6.44 -12.03 4.90
CA ILE A 260 -6.36 -11.15 3.73
C ILE A 260 -5.16 -11.55 2.88
N VAL A 261 -3.96 -11.64 3.48
CA VAL A 261 -2.74 -11.99 2.74
C VAL A 261 -2.83 -13.38 2.09
N ALA A 262 -3.45 -14.35 2.75
CA ALA A 262 -3.63 -15.69 2.19
C ALA A 262 -4.66 -15.77 1.05
N GLU A 263 -5.61 -14.82 1.00
CA GLU A 263 -6.66 -14.79 -0.02
C GLU A 263 -6.24 -13.99 -1.27
N VAL A 264 -5.44 -12.93 -1.06
CA VAL A 264 -5.11 -11.99 -2.15
C VAL A 264 -3.79 -12.31 -2.86
N PHE A 265 -2.96 -13.22 -2.29
CA PHE A 265 -1.67 -13.68 -2.82
C PHE A 265 -1.56 -15.21 -2.81
#